data_0ebb348ba9ccd08121837cb03570cb8d
#
_entry.id   0ebb348ba9ccd08121837cb03570cb8d
#
_cell.length_a   1.000
_cell.length_b   1.000
_cell.length_c   1.000
_cell.angle_alpha   90.00
_cell.angle_beta   90.00
_cell.angle_gamma   90.00
#
_symmetry.space_group_name_H-M   'P 1'
#
loop_
_entity.id
_entity.type
_entity.pdbx_description
1 polymer ?
#
loop_
_entity_poly.entity_id
_entity_poly.type
_entity_poly.pdbx_seq_one_letter_code
_entity_poly.pdbx_strand_id
1 'polypeptide(L)'
;MGTAPMKEVRLIDSLNQVAYAFRYKNLDSSCHAASRAYREVSLYKQGKAEASNNLGFCAFMRMDFEQAEKFHMDVYNLTKNELELLIADIGLMKIYQRTALNKEFYDYRNSALHRMKRIAEDDNLFVDQHEQMRLNYARSEFYIVSAVYYYYLQQRPEAVASINEVTKKQELLADTNQLLYYHYIKGSAALCEGETPDERRLREFDELYTAWQLASRKGYLYFEGNGVQGLANLMASPDNYAFFQDRRSHALTRFGVPVDSLLPMRLGQLALQKFSQYKDLYQIAGAYVSIGKYLNAHSHYTEALDTLKLALECVNDHHRLFYDCHDSLDWLKAFDRRDTICAEKAWMEQKLKTVPEWISRIREQLSVSYAGLGMKEKSDYNRNIYLDILEDTRQDKELESRYQALEKEAGQLNVVLSLVIVGFVLVSLFFWFFNKRSKDRN
;
A
#
# COMPACT_ATOMS: atom_id res chain seq x y z
N MET A 1 -25.50 10.18 -28.47
CA MET A 1 -24.21 9.47 -28.36
C MET A 1 -24.43 8.03 -28.79
N GLY A 2 -23.63 7.50 -29.74
CA GLY A 2 -23.78 6.12 -30.21
C GLY A 2 -23.38 5.14 -29.10
N THR A 3 -24.10 4.03 -28.97
CA THR A 3 -23.75 2.93 -28.10
C THR A 3 -22.53 2.21 -28.69
N ALA A 4 -21.57 1.82 -27.81
CA ALA A 4 -20.39 1.08 -28.25
C ALA A 4 -20.79 -0.27 -28.89
N PRO A 5 -20.13 -0.70 -29.99
CA PRO A 5 -20.38 -2.00 -30.58
C PRO A 5 -20.10 -3.13 -29.58
N MET A 6 -20.94 -4.14 -29.49
CA MET A 6 -20.79 -5.28 -28.58
C MET A 6 -19.43 -5.99 -28.72
N LYS A 7 -18.87 -6.02 -29.94
CA LYS A 7 -17.54 -6.57 -30.20
C LYS A 7 -16.42 -5.77 -29.50
N GLU A 8 -16.52 -4.43 -29.52
CA GLU A 8 -15.60 -3.55 -28.82
C GLU A 8 -15.70 -3.77 -27.30
N VAL A 9 -16.91 -3.78 -26.73
CA VAL A 9 -17.14 -4.01 -25.30
C VAL A 9 -16.49 -5.32 -24.86
N ARG A 10 -16.80 -6.44 -25.52
CA ARG A 10 -16.23 -7.75 -25.16
C ARG A 10 -14.70 -7.80 -25.24
N LEU A 11 -14.11 -7.17 -26.26
CA LEU A 11 -12.65 -7.11 -26.40
C LEU A 11 -12.01 -6.33 -25.26
N ILE A 12 -12.53 -5.13 -24.98
CA ILE A 12 -11.97 -4.25 -23.95
C ILE A 12 -12.14 -4.86 -22.56
N ASP A 13 -13.32 -5.43 -22.24
CA ASP A 13 -13.54 -6.13 -20.96
C ASP A 13 -12.59 -7.31 -20.79
N SER A 14 -12.39 -8.12 -21.85
CA SER A 14 -11.44 -9.23 -21.81
C SER A 14 -10.00 -8.75 -21.55
N LEU A 15 -9.56 -7.67 -22.19
CA LEU A 15 -8.23 -7.10 -21.98
C LEU A 15 -8.07 -6.55 -20.56
N ASN A 16 -9.09 -5.88 -20.02
CA ASN A 16 -9.09 -5.38 -18.65
C ASN A 16 -9.03 -6.53 -17.61
N GLN A 17 -9.76 -7.61 -17.85
CA GLN A 17 -9.71 -8.81 -17.00
C GLN A 17 -8.33 -9.46 -17.03
N VAL A 18 -7.69 -9.56 -18.20
CA VAL A 18 -6.31 -10.06 -18.33
C VAL A 18 -5.33 -9.14 -17.57
N ALA A 19 -5.46 -7.82 -17.74
CA ALA A 19 -4.64 -6.86 -17.02
C ALA A 19 -4.73 -7.07 -15.50
N TYR A 20 -5.95 -7.21 -14.96
CA TYR A 20 -6.19 -7.48 -13.56
C TYR A 20 -5.60 -8.83 -13.09
N ALA A 21 -5.82 -9.90 -13.85
CA ALA A 21 -5.39 -11.26 -13.49
C ALA A 21 -3.85 -11.41 -13.42
N PHE A 22 -3.11 -10.60 -14.19
CA PHE A 22 -1.65 -10.64 -14.23
C PHE A 22 -0.94 -9.64 -13.30
N ARG A 23 -1.67 -8.76 -12.60
CA ARG A 23 -1.11 -7.67 -11.76
C ARG A 23 0.08 -8.07 -10.90
N TYR A 24 -0.01 -9.18 -10.18
CA TYR A 24 1.00 -9.64 -9.24
C TYR A 24 1.75 -10.90 -9.72
N LYS A 25 1.42 -11.39 -10.94
CA LYS A 25 2.07 -12.54 -11.55
C LYS A 25 3.15 -12.13 -12.55
N ASN A 26 2.77 -11.25 -13.48
CA ASN A 26 3.64 -10.74 -14.54
C ASN A 26 3.20 -9.32 -14.89
N LEU A 27 3.96 -8.35 -14.39
CA LEU A 27 3.61 -6.93 -14.53
C LEU A 27 3.64 -6.49 -15.99
N ASP A 28 4.59 -6.97 -16.80
CA ASP A 28 4.69 -6.62 -18.22
C ASP A 28 3.45 -7.08 -19.00
N SER A 29 2.94 -8.29 -18.74
CA SER A 29 1.71 -8.80 -19.34
C SER A 29 0.48 -7.99 -18.90
N SER A 30 0.40 -7.61 -17.62
CA SER A 30 -0.65 -6.73 -17.10
C SER A 30 -0.66 -5.38 -17.81
N CYS A 31 0.52 -4.73 -17.89
CA CYS A 31 0.68 -3.42 -18.52
C CYS A 31 0.38 -3.47 -20.04
N HIS A 32 0.80 -4.55 -20.72
CA HIS A 32 0.52 -4.72 -22.14
C HIS A 32 -0.99 -4.82 -22.40
N ALA A 33 -1.71 -5.64 -21.65
CA ALA A 33 -3.15 -5.79 -21.78
C ALA A 33 -3.89 -4.48 -21.47
N ALA A 34 -3.52 -3.78 -20.40
CA ALA A 34 -4.10 -2.49 -20.03
C ALA A 34 -3.85 -1.42 -21.09
N SER A 35 -2.62 -1.32 -21.62
CA SER A 35 -2.25 -0.38 -22.66
C SER A 35 -3.01 -0.65 -23.97
N ARG A 36 -3.21 -1.93 -24.28
CA ARG A 36 -3.97 -2.33 -25.45
C ARG A 36 -5.45 -1.97 -25.27
N ALA A 37 -6.07 -2.27 -24.12
CA ALA A 37 -7.44 -1.87 -23.82
C ALA A 37 -7.62 -0.37 -23.94
N TYR A 38 -6.73 0.44 -23.35
CA TYR A 38 -6.81 1.90 -23.38
C TYR A 38 -6.73 2.49 -24.80
N ARG A 39 -5.89 1.90 -25.68
CA ARG A 39 -5.71 2.39 -27.07
C ARG A 39 -6.79 1.94 -28.04
N GLU A 40 -7.29 0.70 -27.91
CA GLU A 40 -8.27 0.13 -28.85
C GLU A 40 -9.71 0.59 -28.58
N VAL A 41 -9.98 1.22 -27.43
CA VAL A 41 -11.31 1.73 -27.13
C VAL A 41 -11.63 2.99 -27.94
N SER A 42 -12.82 3.05 -28.54
CA SER A 42 -13.30 4.23 -29.26
C SER A 42 -14.55 4.86 -28.63
N LEU A 43 -15.58 4.08 -28.36
CA LEU A 43 -16.87 4.54 -27.84
C LEU A 43 -17.15 4.05 -26.41
N TYR A 44 -16.52 2.96 -25.98
CA TYR A 44 -16.74 2.34 -24.65
C TYR A 44 -15.97 3.07 -23.54
N LYS A 45 -16.45 4.25 -23.14
CA LYS A 45 -15.78 5.11 -22.16
C LYS A 45 -15.58 4.44 -20.79
N GLN A 46 -16.53 3.60 -20.33
CA GLN A 46 -16.38 2.88 -19.06
C GLN A 46 -15.21 1.89 -19.12
N GLY A 47 -15.08 1.11 -20.18
CA GLY A 47 -13.94 0.21 -20.38
C GLY A 47 -12.62 0.96 -20.51
N LYS A 48 -12.61 2.19 -21.05
CA LYS A 48 -11.44 3.07 -21.07
C LYS A 48 -11.05 3.54 -19.66
N ALA A 49 -12.01 3.89 -18.84
CA ALA A 49 -11.77 4.28 -17.45
C ALA A 49 -11.18 3.12 -16.63
N GLU A 50 -11.70 1.90 -16.81
CA GLU A 50 -11.12 0.70 -16.23
C GLU A 50 -9.68 0.45 -16.70
N ALA A 51 -9.41 0.60 -18.00
CA ALA A 51 -8.08 0.48 -18.57
C ALA A 51 -7.11 1.53 -18.00
N SER A 52 -7.57 2.77 -17.79
CA SER A 52 -6.81 3.84 -17.15
C SER A 52 -6.46 3.49 -15.70
N ASN A 53 -7.40 2.96 -14.91
CA ASN A 53 -7.16 2.45 -13.57
C ASN A 53 -6.13 1.30 -13.57
N ASN A 54 -6.20 0.38 -14.54
CA ASN A 54 -5.23 -0.69 -14.69
C ASN A 54 -3.83 -0.17 -15.05
N LEU A 55 -3.72 0.87 -15.89
CA LEU A 55 -2.46 1.53 -16.22
C LEU A 55 -1.89 2.28 -15.01
N GLY A 56 -2.75 2.95 -14.23
CA GLY A 56 -2.38 3.58 -12.97
C GLY A 56 -1.77 2.58 -11.98
N PHE A 57 -2.40 1.41 -11.86
CA PHE A 57 -1.83 0.30 -11.09
C PHE A 57 -0.47 -0.16 -11.64
N CYS A 58 -0.33 -0.34 -12.95
CA CYS A 58 0.93 -0.76 -13.56
C CYS A 58 2.07 0.25 -13.30
N ALA A 59 1.79 1.54 -13.47
CA ALA A 59 2.74 2.60 -13.18
C ALA A 59 3.11 2.64 -11.69
N PHE A 60 2.13 2.50 -10.78
CA PHE A 60 2.36 2.39 -9.35
C PHE A 60 3.29 1.23 -8.99
N MET A 61 3.09 0.04 -9.57
CA MET A 61 3.95 -1.13 -9.30
C MET A 61 5.36 -1.00 -9.87
N ARG A 62 5.57 -0.11 -10.84
CA ARG A 62 6.90 0.30 -11.32
C ARG A 62 7.49 1.46 -10.52
N MET A 63 6.77 1.97 -9.53
CA MET A 63 7.09 3.16 -8.75
C MET A 63 7.20 4.45 -9.60
N ASP A 64 6.57 4.45 -10.79
CA ASP A 64 6.36 5.64 -11.60
C ASP A 64 5.12 6.38 -11.09
N PHE A 65 5.31 7.08 -9.97
CA PHE A 65 4.21 7.71 -9.25
C PHE A 65 3.55 8.85 -10.02
N GLU A 66 4.30 9.55 -10.88
CA GLU A 66 3.73 10.63 -11.71
C GLU A 66 2.79 10.09 -12.78
N GLN A 67 3.19 9.02 -13.47
CA GLN A 67 2.32 8.38 -14.44
C GLN A 67 1.13 7.67 -13.77
N ALA A 68 1.36 7.06 -12.60
CA ALA A 68 0.29 6.42 -11.83
C ALA A 68 -0.79 7.43 -11.45
N GLU A 69 -0.38 8.59 -10.90
CA GLU A 69 -1.29 9.69 -10.55
C GLU A 69 -2.04 10.20 -11.78
N LYS A 70 -1.34 10.44 -12.88
CA LYS A 70 -1.93 10.90 -14.14
C LYS A 70 -3.02 9.95 -14.65
N PHE A 71 -2.78 8.65 -14.67
CA PHE A 71 -3.77 7.68 -15.12
C PHE A 71 -4.99 7.61 -14.20
N HIS A 72 -4.81 7.63 -12.87
CA HIS A 72 -5.95 7.65 -11.95
C HIS A 72 -6.73 8.97 -12.02
N MET A 73 -6.06 10.10 -12.19
CA MET A 73 -6.71 11.40 -12.40
C MET A 73 -7.48 11.48 -13.73
N ASP A 74 -6.98 10.82 -14.80
CA ASP A 74 -7.67 10.78 -16.09
C ASP A 74 -9.06 10.12 -16.02
N VAL A 75 -9.26 9.18 -15.09
CA VAL A 75 -10.55 8.51 -14.88
C VAL A 75 -11.68 9.51 -14.61
N TYR A 76 -11.42 10.61 -13.91
CA TYR A 76 -12.42 11.64 -13.61
C TYR A 76 -12.91 12.37 -14.87
N ASN A 77 -12.08 12.41 -15.90
CA ASN A 77 -12.43 13.00 -17.21
C ASN A 77 -13.16 11.99 -18.11
N LEU A 78 -12.90 10.69 -17.92
CA LEU A 78 -13.42 9.62 -18.78
C LEU A 78 -14.84 9.20 -18.41
N THR A 79 -15.20 9.20 -17.13
CA THR A 79 -16.46 8.62 -16.66
C THR A 79 -17.06 9.34 -15.47
N LYS A 80 -18.36 9.07 -15.21
CA LYS A 80 -19.07 9.41 -13.97
C LYS A 80 -19.49 8.15 -13.20
N ASN A 81 -19.01 6.98 -13.61
CA ASN A 81 -19.26 5.72 -12.90
C ASN A 81 -18.59 5.75 -11.54
N GLU A 82 -19.37 5.63 -10.47
CA GLU A 82 -18.89 5.73 -9.07
C GLU A 82 -17.90 4.62 -8.71
N LEU A 83 -18.00 3.43 -9.31
CA LEU A 83 -17.05 2.34 -9.07
C LEU A 83 -15.68 2.65 -9.65
N GLU A 84 -15.61 3.15 -10.89
CA GLU A 84 -14.34 3.52 -11.51
C GLU A 84 -13.67 4.67 -10.77
N LEU A 85 -14.46 5.67 -10.34
CA LEU A 85 -13.98 6.78 -9.54
C LEU A 85 -13.52 6.34 -8.14
N LEU A 86 -14.20 5.36 -7.51
CA LEU A 86 -13.77 4.76 -6.25
C LEU A 86 -12.41 4.05 -6.40
N ILE A 87 -12.23 3.28 -7.49
CA ILE A 87 -10.96 2.59 -7.76
C ILE A 87 -9.84 3.60 -8.02
N ALA A 88 -10.13 4.71 -8.71
CA ALA A 88 -9.17 5.80 -8.92
C ALA A 88 -8.78 6.48 -7.60
N ASP A 89 -9.74 6.80 -6.72
CA ASP A 89 -9.46 7.34 -5.39
C ASP A 89 -8.53 6.42 -4.60
N ILE A 90 -8.80 5.11 -4.60
CA ILE A 90 -7.97 4.13 -3.89
C ILE A 90 -6.57 4.02 -4.52
N GLY A 91 -6.46 4.11 -5.85
CA GLY A 91 -5.18 4.17 -6.54
C GLY A 91 -4.34 5.38 -6.11
N LEU A 92 -4.97 6.55 -5.98
CA LEU A 92 -4.35 7.78 -5.47
C LEU A 92 -3.98 7.64 -3.99
N MET A 93 -4.84 7.05 -3.14
CA MET A 93 -4.49 6.71 -1.75
C MET A 93 -3.21 5.87 -1.68
N LYS A 94 -3.05 4.85 -2.53
CA LYS A 94 -1.85 4.01 -2.57
C LYS A 94 -0.59 4.81 -2.90
N ILE A 95 -0.67 5.70 -3.88
CA ILE A 95 0.45 6.58 -4.26
C ILE A 95 0.85 7.44 -3.07
N TYR A 96 -0.10 8.14 -2.46
CA TYR A 96 0.18 9.09 -1.37
C TYR A 96 0.57 8.40 -0.07
N GLN A 97 0.05 7.20 0.21
CA GLN A 97 0.54 6.37 1.31
C GLN A 97 2.01 5.97 1.09
N ARG A 98 2.38 5.55 -0.12
CA ARG A 98 3.73 5.10 -0.43
C ARG A 98 4.74 6.25 -0.40
N THR A 99 4.33 7.42 -0.84
CA THR A 99 5.16 8.64 -0.90
C THR A 99 5.11 9.48 0.39
N ALA A 100 4.38 9.02 1.41
CA ALA A 100 4.19 9.71 2.69
C ALA A 100 3.57 11.12 2.55
N LEU A 101 2.72 11.33 1.54
CA LEU A 101 1.94 12.56 1.36
C LEU A 101 0.59 12.42 2.08
N ASN A 102 0.61 12.64 3.40
CA ASN A 102 -0.49 12.26 4.28
C ASN A 102 -1.75 13.10 4.08
N LYS A 103 -1.61 14.38 3.77
CA LYS A 103 -2.78 15.25 3.48
C LYS A 103 -3.55 14.74 2.26
N GLU A 104 -2.84 14.47 1.17
CA GLU A 104 -3.40 13.96 -0.08
C GLU A 104 -4.02 12.57 0.13
N PHE A 105 -3.35 11.69 0.90
CA PHE A 105 -3.92 10.40 1.28
C PHE A 105 -5.27 10.57 1.97
N TYR A 106 -5.35 11.47 2.95
CA TYR A 106 -6.57 11.70 3.73
C TYR A 106 -7.70 12.25 2.86
N ASP A 107 -7.40 13.19 1.97
CA ASP A 107 -8.40 13.78 1.06
C ASP A 107 -9.04 12.70 0.16
N TYR A 108 -8.22 11.82 -0.44
CA TYR A 108 -8.73 10.74 -1.29
C TYR A 108 -9.38 9.60 -0.50
N ARG A 109 -8.92 9.33 0.72
CA ARG A 109 -9.59 8.39 1.62
C ARG A 109 -11.02 8.85 1.94
N ASN A 110 -11.20 10.13 2.22
CA ASN A 110 -12.53 10.70 2.46
C ASN A 110 -13.39 10.65 1.19
N SER A 111 -12.83 10.98 0.03
CA SER A 111 -13.53 10.84 -1.25
C SER A 111 -14.02 9.40 -1.47
N ALA A 112 -13.14 8.41 -1.26
CA ALA A 112 -13.46 6.99 -1.38
C ALA A 112 -14.58 6.57 -0.40
N LEU A 113 -14.54 7.02 0.85
CA LEU A 113 -15.60 6.75 1.84
C LEU A 113 -16.97 7.31 1.41
N HIS A 114 -16.99 8.54 0.90
CA HIS A 114 -18.23 9.15 0.38
C HIS A 114 -18.78 8.38 -0.83
N ARG A 115 -17.91 7.88 -1.72
CA ARG A 115 -18.34 7.05 -2.86
C ARG A 115 -18.88 5.71 -2.40
N MET A 116 -18.19 5.04 -1.48
CA MET A 116 -18.66 3.76 -0.91
C MET A 116 -20.03 3.90 -0.26
N LYS A 117 -20.28 5.01 0.43
CA LYS A 117 -21.59 5.31 1.02
C LYS A 117 -22.67 5.49 -0.06
N ARG A 118 -22.41 6.32 -1.09
CA ARG A 118 -23.34 6.51 -2.21
C ARG A 118 -23.68 5.20 -2.94
N ILE A 119 -22.63 4.38 -3.18
CA ILE A 119 -22.82 3.06 -3.80
C ILE A 119 -23.68 2.15 -2.90
N ALA A 120 -23.56 2.21 -1.59
CA ALA A 120 -24.33 1.41 -0.66
C ALA A 120 -25.80 1.87 -0.53
N GLU A 121 -26.09 3.13 -0.84
CA GLU A 121 -27.45 3.70 -0.81
C GLU A 121 -28.24 3.41 -2.08
N ASP A 122 -27.60 2.93 -3.17
CA ASP A 122 -28.25 2.63 -4.44
C ASP A 122 -28.20 1.12 -4.75
N ASP A 123 -29.24 0.41 -4.31
CA ASP A 123 -29.36 -1.05 -4.46
C ASP A 123 -29.39 -1.54 -5.91
N ASN A 124 -29.54 -0.63 -6.91
CA ASN A 124 -29.68 -0.97 -8.32
C ASN A 124 -28.41 -0.67 -9.15
N LEU A 125 -27.36 -0.13 -8.53
CA LEU A 125 -26.20 0.39 -9.26
C LEU A 125 -25.33 -0.71 -9.90
N PHE A 126 -25.33 -1.95 -9.35
CA PHE A 126 -24.49 -3.06 -9.81
C PHE A 126 -25.28 -4.34 -9.98
N VAL A 127 -25.77 -4.55 -11.20
CA VAL A 127 -26.51 -5.77 -11.58
C VAL A 127 -25.55 -6.81 -12.18
N ASP A 128 -24.38 -6.40 -12.67
CA ASP A 128 -23.40 -7.27 -13.30
C ASP A 128 -22.44 -7.90 -12.30
N GLN A 129 -22.21 -9.21 -12.43
CA GLN A 129 -21.28 -9.98 -11.60
C GLN A 129 -19.84 -9.42 -11.66
N HIS A 130 -19.40 -8.93 -12.81
CA HIS A 130 -18.07 -8.32 -12.97
C HIS A 130 -17.94 -7.04 -12.13
N GLU A 131 -18.92 -6.15 -12.19
CA GLU A 131 -18.95 -4.93 -11.38
C GLU A 131 -19.00 -5.24 -9.88
N GLN A 132 -19.77 -6.26 -9.47
CA GLN A 132 -19.84 -6.69 -8.08
C GLN A 132 -18.48 -7.22 -7.58
N MET A 133 -17.78 -8.01 -8.39
CA MET A 133 -16.42 -8.49 -8.04
C MET A 133 -15.45 -7.31 -7.91
N ARG A 134 -15.52 -6.32 -8.79
CA ARG A 134 -14.67 -5.12 -8.73
C ARG A 134 -15.02 -4.23 -7.55
N LEU A 135 -16.27 -4.15 -7.14
CA LEU A 135 -16.67 -3.45 -5.91
C LEU A 135 -16.11 -4.13 -4.66
N ASN A 136 -16.16 -5.46 -4.60
CA ASN A 136 -15.56 -6.22 -3.50
C ASN A 136 -14.03 -6.01 -3.44
N TYR A 137 -13.37 -6.03 -4.60
CA TYR A 137 -11.96 -5.66 -4.72
C TYR A 137 -11.71 -4.25 -4.17
N ALA A 138 -12.45 -3.25 -4.62
CA ALA A 138 -12.25 -1.87 -4.20
C ALA A 138 -12.43 -1.69 -2.69
N ARG A 139 -13.47 -2.31 -2.10
CA ARG A 139 -13.70 -2.27 -0.66
C ARG A 139 -12.56 -2.94 0.13
N SER A 140 -12.13 -4.11 -0.30
CA SER A 140 -11.00 -4.82 0.33
C SER A 140 -9.71 -3.99 0.25
N GLU A 141 -9.37 -3.50 -0.94
CA GLU A 141 -8.19 -2.67 -1.18
C GLU A 141 -8.19 -1.40 -0.33
N PHE A 142 -9.34 -0.72 -0.21
CA PHE A 142 -9.51 0.46 0.64
C PHE A 142 -9.11 0.19 2.10
N TYR A 143 -9.62 -0.89 2.68
CA TYR A 143 -9.32 -1.23 4.06
C TYR A 143 -7.88 -1.68 4.26
N ILE A 144 -7.32 -2.47 3.33
CA ILE A 144 -5.92 -2.91 3.41
C ILE A 144 -4.98 -1.70 3.29
N VAL A 145 -5.20 -0.81 2.34
CA VAL A 145 -4.38 0.41 2.15
C VAL A 145 -4.49 1.34 3.36
N SER A 146 -5.67 1.49 3.94
CA SER A 146 -5.87 2.25 5.19
C SER A 146 -5.10 1.62 6.36
N ALA A 147 -5.10 0.28 6.49
CA ALA A 147 -4.34 -0.41 7.52
C ALA A 147 -2.83 -0.18 7.36
N VAL A 148 -2.30 -0.21 6.13
CA VAL A 148 -0.90 0.10 5.83
C VAL A 148 -0.56 1.54 6.20
N TYR A 149 -1.41 2.49 5.86
CA TYR A 149 -1.24 3.91 6.22
C TYR A 149 -1.13 4.10 7.73
N TYR A 150 -2.10 3.57 8.50
CA TYR A 150 -2.08 3.67 9.95
C TYR A 150 -0.89 2.95 10.59
N TYR A 151 -0.45 1.84 10.01
CA TYR A 151 0.78 1.15 10.46
C TYR A 151 2.00 2.08 10.37
N TYR A 152 2.18 2.80 9.26
CA TYR A 152 3.30 3.74 9.12
C TYR A 152 3.21 4.95 10.03
N LEU A 153 2.02 5.41 10.35
CA LEU A 153 1.81 6.43 11.38
C LEU A 153 1.97 5.89 12.81
N GLN A 154 2.29 4.60 12.98
CA GLN A 154 2.37 3.92 14.29
C GLN A 154 1.05 3.95 15.08
N GLN A 155 -0.08 4.04 14.38
CA GLN A 155 -1.43 3.95 14.92
C GLN A 155 -1.93 2.50 14.80
N ARG A 156 -1.35 1.61 15.62
CA ARG A 156 -1.65 0.16 15.56
C ARG A 156 -3.13 -0.18 15.78
N PRO A 157 -3.86 0.43 16.74
CA PRO A 157 -5.28 0.15 16.93
C PRO A 157 -6.11 0.41 15.66
N GLU A 158 -5.88 1.53 14.99
CA GLU A 158 -6.55 1.93 13.75
C GLU A 158 -6.18 1.02 12.59
N ALA A 159 -4.90 0.61 12.51
CA ALA A 159 -4.43 -0.37 11.52
C ALA A 159 -5.11 -1.73 11.70
N VAL A 160 -5.19 -2.24 12.94
CA VAL A 160 -5.88 -3.49 13.27
C VAL A 160 -7.37 -3.38 12.99
N ALA A 161 -8.02 -2.28 13.38
CA ALA A 161 -9.43 -2.05 13.08
C ALA A 161 -9.70 -2.08 11.56
N SER A 162 -8.85 -1.39 10.77
CA SER A 162 -9.00 -1.36 9.31
C SER A 162 -8.81 -2.74 8.67
N ILE A 163 -7.78 -3.50 9.04
CA ILE A 163 -7.53 -4.81 8.44
C ILE A 163 -8.63 -5.82 8.80
N ASN A 164 -9.22 -5.71 9.99
CA ASN A 164 -10.31 -6.58 10.45
C ASN A 164 -11.63 -6.31 9.70
N GLU A 165 -11.85 -5.12 9.11
CA GLU A 165 -13.01 -4.86 8.26
C GLU A 165 -13.07 -5.82 7.06
N VAL A 166 -11.91 -6.24 6.53
CA VAL A 166 -11.83 -7.13 5.36
C VAL A 166 -12.40 -8.53 5.68
N THR A 167 -12.30 -8.97 6.93
CA THR A 167 -12.79 -10.30 7.34
C THR A 167 -14.26 -10.33 7.74
N LYS A 168 -14.91 -9.18 7.91
CA LYS A 168 -16.35 -9.13 8.28
C LYS A 168 -17.27 -9.68 7.19
N LYS A 169 -16.80 -9.66 5.93
CA LYS A 169 -17.55 -10.16 4.78
C LYS A 169 -16.67 -11.08 3.95
N GLN A 170 -17.06 -12.34 3.83
CA GLN A 170 -16.28 -13.36 3.14
C GLN A 170 -16.01 -13.02 1.66
N GLU A 171 -16.93 -12.34 1.00
CA GLU A 171 -16.80 -11.93 -0.40
C GLU A 171 -15.64 -10.95 -0.65
N LEU A 172 -15.17 -10.20 0.35
CA LEU A 172 -14.04 -9.29 0.22
C LEU A 172 -12.69 -10.01 0.05
N LEU A 173 -12.60 -11.26 0.46
CA LEU A 173 -11.42 -12.12 0.30
C LEU A 173 -11.63 -13.26 -0.72
N ALA A 174 -12.70 -13.23 -1.49
CA ALA A 174 -12.94 -14.22 -2.54
C ALA A 174 -11.93 -14.11 -3.70
N ASP A 175 -11.42 -12.90 -3.95
CA ASP A 175 -10.36 -12.68 -4.93
C ASP A 175 -8.98 -13.06 -4.36
N THR A 176 -8.24 -13.88 -5.13
CA THR A 176 -6.89 -14.32 -4.73
C THR A 176 -5.91 -13.15 -4.55
N ASN A 177 -5.99 -12.09 -5.35
CA ASN A 177 -5.14 -10.90 -5.18
C ASN A 177 -5.34 -10.28 -3.80
N GLN A 178 -6.60 -10.12 -3.40
CA GLN A 178 -6.96 -9.51 -2.12
C GLN A 178 -6.65 -10.44 -0.94
N LEU A 179 -6.87 -11.73 -1.09
CA LEU A 179 -6.51 -12.72 -0.07
C LEU A 179 -5.00 -12.74 0.20
N LEU A 180 -4.18 -12.72 -0.86
CA LEU A 180 -2.73 -12.65 -0.74
C LEU A 180 -2.27 -11.34 -0.11
N TYR A 181 -2.86 -10.21 -0.51
CA TYR A 181 -2.52 -8.90 0.03
C TYR A 181 -2.89 -8.80 1.52
N TYR A 182 -4.06 -9.30 1.91
CA TYR A 182 -4.49 -9.38 3.29
C TYR A 182 -3.52 -10.18 4.17
N HIS A 183 -3.19 -11.42 3.80
CA HIS A 183 -2.28 -12.25 4.57
C HIS A 183 -0.89 -11.62 4.68
N TYR A 184 -0.38 -11.08 3.57
CA TYR A 184 0.92 -10.41 3.55
C TYR A 184 0.95 -9.20 4.50
N ILE A 185 -0.01 -8.29 4.40
CA ILE A 185 -0.04 -7.09 5.24
C ILE A 185 -0.25 -7.45 6.71
N LYS A 186 -1.15 -8.37 7.01
CA LYS A 186 -1.41 -8.80 8.39
C LYS A 186 -0.17 -9.35 9.08
N GLY A 187 0.63 -10.13 8.35
CA GLY A 187 1.88 -10.67 8.87
C GLY A 187 3.04 -9.65 8.88
N SER A 188 3.25 -8.91 7.78
CA SER A 188 4.41 -8.02 7.63
C SER A 188 4.32 -6.73 8.47
N ALA A 189 3.12 -6.23 8.70
CA ALA A 189 2.85 -5.05 9.51
C ALA A 189 2.53 -5.37 10.99
N ALA A 190 2.77 -6.60 11.44
CA ALA A 190 2.53 -7.03 12.82
C ALA A 190 1.10 -6.74 13.33
N LEU A 191 0.10 -6.94 12.46
CA LEU A 191 -1.32 -6.65 12.77
C LEU A 191 -2.06 -7.85 13.35
N CYS A 192 -1.36 -8.94 13.64
CA CYS A 192 -1.94 -10.11 14.29
C CYS A 192 -2.28 -9.82 15.76
N GLU A 193 -3.43 -10.31 16.20
CA GLU A 193 -3.86 -10.25 17.59
C GLU A 193 -3.43 -11.53 18.30
N GLY A 194 -3.21 -11.48 19.60
CA GLY A 194 -2.84 -12.59 20.45
C GLY A 194 -2.62 -12.13 21.88
N GLU A 195 -2.84 -13.01 22.85
CA GLU A 195 -2.72 -12.70 24.28
C GLU A 195 -1.27 -12.41 24.69
N THR A 196 -0.31 -13.11 24.08
CA THR A 196 1.11 -12.96 24.35
C THR A 196 1.89 -12.43 23.14
N PRO A 197 3.06 -11.80 23.34
CA PRO A 197 3.95 -11.43 22.24
C PRO A 197 4.38 -12.64 21.38
N ASP A 198 4.63 -13.78 22.00
CA ASP A 198 5.01 -15.01 21.29
C ASP A 198 3.89 -15.53 20.40
N GLU A 199 2.66 -15.52 20.90
CA GLU A 199 1.49 -15.93 20.13
C GLU A 199 1.28 -14.99 18.92
N ARG A 200 1.42 -13.68 19.10
CA ARG A 200 1.35 -12.73 17.99
C ARG A 200 2.42 -13.00 16.94
N ARG A 201 3.69 -13.22 17.34
CA ARG A 201 4.78 -13.54 16.41
C ARG A 201 4.53 -14.85 15.64
N LEU A 202 3.98 -15.87 16.30
CA LEU A 202 3.63 -17.12 15.61
C LEU A 202 2.52 -16.91 14.57
N ARG A 203 1.52 -16.11 14.89
CA ARG A 203 0.46 -15.76 13.93
C ARG A 203 0.99 -14.92 12.76
N GLU A 204 1.90 -13.99 13.01
CA GLU A 204 2.58 -13.21 11.96
C GLU A 204 3.34 -14.14 10.99
N PHE A 205 4.08 -15.12 11.54
CA PHE A 205 4.73 -16.14 10.72
C PHE A 205 3.72 -16.94 9.91
N ASP A 206 2.63 -17.42 10.51
CA ASP A 206 1.62 -18.21 9.85
C ASP A 206 0.91 -17.45 8.72
N GLU A 207 0.65 -16.14 8.89
CA GLU A 207 0.10 -15.28 7.86
C GLU A 207 1.07 -15.11 6.68
N LEU A 208 2.33 -14.80 6.93
CA LEU A 208 3.36 -14.68 5.89
C LEU A 208 3.62 -15.99 5.16
N TYR A 209 3.65 -17.10 5.90
CA TYR A 209 3.78 -18.44 5.33
C TYR A 209 2.60 -18.79 4.42
N THR A 210 1.38 -18.46 4.84
CA THR A 210 0.16 -18.65 4.05
C THR A 210 0.21 -17.84 2.76
N ALA A 211 0.60 -16.55 2.84
CA ALA A 211 0.78 -15.69 1.68
C ALA A 211 1.80 -16.29 0.69
N TRP A 212 2.98 -16.68 1.19
CA TRP A 212 4.02 -17.30 0.37
C TRP A 212 3.53 -18.61 -0.28
N GLN A 213 2.94 -19.52 0.51
CA GLN A 213 2.52 -20.82 0.01
C GLN A 213 1.44 -20.71 -1.07
N LEU A 214 0.47 -19.84 -0.87
CA LEU A 214 -0.59 -19.60 -1.85
C LEU A 214 -0.03 -18.93 -3.10
N ALA A 215 0.85 -17.94 -2.94
CA ALA A 215 1.49 -17.22 -4.04
C ALA A 215 2.36 -18.16 -4.89
N SER A 216 3.19 -18.99 -4.27
CA SER A 216 4.05 -19.95 -4.93
C SER A 216 3.24 -20.98 -5.75
N ARG A 217 2.15 -21.52 -5.17
CA ARG A 217 1.28 -22.48 -5.88
C ARG A 217 0.56 -21.87 -7.08
N LYS A 218 0.23 -20.59 -7.05
CA LYS A 218 -0.57 -19.90 -8.08
C LYS A 218 0.25 -18.99 -9.00
N GLY A 219 1.57 -18.93 -8.82
CA GLY A 219 2.50 -18.17 -9.66
C GLY A 219 2.43 -16.64 -9.46
N TYR A 220 2.21 -16.17 -8.23
CA TYR A 220 2.17 -14.74 -7.90
C TYR A 220 3.55 -14.25 -7.44
N LEU A 221 4.43 -13.93 -8.38
CA LEU A 221 5.82 -13.54 -8.13
C LEU A 221 5.97 -12.45 -7.06
N TYR A 222 5.14 -11.41 -7.11
CA TYR A 222 5.20 -10.29 -6.17
C TYR A 222 4.95 -10.75 -4.73
N PHE A 223 3.89 -11.50 -4.48
CA PHE A 223 3.56 -11.98 -3.13
C PHE A 223 4.45 -13.15 -2.69
N GLU A 224 4.97 -13.94 -3.62
CA GLU A 224 5.97 -14.95 -3.30
C GLU A 224 7.24 -14.30 -2.75
N GLY A 225 7.74 -13.23 -3.40
CA GLY A 225 8.87 -12.43 -2.93
C GLY A 225 8.59 -11.77 -1.57
N ASN A 226 7.43 -11.11 -1.43
CA ASN A 226 7.07 -10.44 -0.19
C ASN A 226 6.88 -11.39 1.00
N GLY A 227 6.31 -12.58 0.76
CA GLY A 227 6.13 -13.59 1.81
C GLY A 227 7.46 -14.09 2.37
N VAL A 228 8.40 -14.48 1.49
CA VAL A 228 9.73 -14.94 1.95
C VAL A 228 10.57 -13.81 2.53
N GLN A 229 10.44 -12.57 2.04
CA GLN A 229 11.10 -11.40 2.61
C GLN A 229 10.60 -11.11 4.03
N GLY A 230 9.28 -11.15 4.25
CA GLY A 230 8.68 -10.97 5.57
C GLY A 230 9.18 -12.04 6.55
N LEU A 231 9.22 -13.30 6.13
CA LEU A 231 9.75 -14.41 6.93
C LEU A 231 11.25 -14.26 7.22
N ALA A 232 12.06 -13.83 6.24
CA ALA A 232 13.48 -13.52 6.45
C ALA A 232 13.67 -12.44 7.52
N ASN A 233 12.84 -11.39 7.47
CA ASN A 233 12.88 -10.30 8.45
C ASN A 233 12.47 -10.74 9.86
N LEU A 234 11.47 -11.61 9.99
CA LEU A 234 11.05 -12.17 11.29
C LEU A 234 12.16 -13.00 11.92
N MET A 235 12.91 -13.74 11.12
CA MET A 235 13.94 -14.69 11.57
C MET A 235 15.37 -14.13 11.49
N ALA A 236 15.54 -12.82 11.26
CA ALA A 236 16.86 -12.24 10.96
C ALA A 236 17.87 -12.39 12.12
N SER A 237 17.43 -12.34 13.38
CA SER A 237 18.31 -12.55 14.54
C SER A 237 18.42 -14.02 14.94
N PRO A 238 19.57 -14.45 15.54
CA PRO A 238 19.73 -15.83 16.01
C PRO A 238 18.61 -16.30 16.95
N ASP A 239 18.22 -15.46 17.92
CA ASP A 239 17.17 -15.79 18.89
C ASP A 239 15.81 -15.97 18.23
N ASN A 240 15.47 -15.10 17.29
CA ASN A 240 14.22 -15.23 16.54
C ASN A 240 14.23 -16.47 15.65
N TYR A 241 15.36 -16.76 15.00
CA TYR A 241 15.47 -17.98 14.19
C TYR A 241 15.27 -19.24 15.05
N ALA A 242 15.94 -19.33 16.19
CA ALA A 242 15.79 -20.45 17.13
C ALA A 242 14.33 -20.60 17.62
N PHE A 243 13.66 -19.48 17.90
CA PHE A 243 12.25 -19.46 18.31
C PHE A 243 11.33 -20.09 17.26
N PHE A 244 11.49 -19.74 15.99
CA PHE A 244 10.67 -20.29 14.90
C PHE A 244 11.11 -21.71 14.51
N GLN A 245 12.39 -22.03 14.58
CA GLN A 245 12.90 -23.37 14.33
C GLN A 245 12.27 -24.39 15.31
N ASP A 246 12.16 -24.03 16.60
CA ASP A 246 11.51 -24.85 17.61
C ASP A 246 10.01 -25.06 17.33
N ARG A 247 9.29 -24.01 16.94
CA ARG A 247 7.82 -24.00 16.88
C ARG A 247 7.21 -24.19 15.50
N ARG A 248 8.01 -24.02 14.42
CA ARG A 248 7.57 -24.08 13.01
C ARG A 248 8.50 -24.89 12.11
N SER A 249 9.27 -25.82 12.68
CA SER A 249 10.26 -26.65 11.97
C SER A 249 9.70 -27.27 10.68
N HIS A 250 8.50 -27.86 10.74
CA HIS A 250 7.88 -28.46 9.56
C HIS A 250 7.61 -27.42 8.44
N ALA A 251 7.17 -26.21 8.77
CA ALA A 251 6.95 -25.14 7.78
C ALA A 251 8.27 -24.73 7.12
N LEU A 252 9.37 -24.64 7.91
CA LEU A 252 10.68 -24.25 7.40
C LEU A 252 11.24 -25.22 6.35
N THR A 253 10.92 -26.52 6.41
CA THR A 253 11.37 -27.50 5.41
C THR A 253 10.68 -27.34 4.04
N ARG A 254 9.61 -26.55 3.96
CA ARG A 254 8.83 -26.39 2.73
C ARG A 254 9.40 -25.37 1.75
N PHE A 255 10.38 -24.58 2.16
CA PHE A 255 10.98 -23.56 1.27
C PHE A 255 11.92 -24.15 0.20
N GLY A 256 12.25 -25.44 0.27
CA GLY A 256 13.12 -26.10 -0.72
C GLY A 256 14.60 -25.71 -0.61
N VAL A 257 14.99 -25.09 0.51
CA VAL A 257 16.38 -24.69 0.83
C VAL A 257 16.80 -25.34 2.17
N PRO A 258 18.12 -25.52 2.43
CA PRO A 258 18.59 -26.09 3.68
C PRO A 258 18.10 -25.30 4.90
N VAL A 259 17.67 -26.04 5.95
CA VAL A 259 17.19 -25.47 7.22
C VAL A 259 18.34 -25.45 8.21
N ASP A 260 19.15 -24.41 8.14
CA ASP A 260 20.27 -24.12 9.04
C ASP A 260 20.27 -22.62 9.40
N SER A 261 21.28 -22.17 10.12
CA SER A 261 21.40 -20.76 10.55
C SER A 261 21.39 -19.75 9.40
N LEU A 262 21.68 -20.16 8.17
CA LEU A 262 21.66 -19.31 6.96
C LEU A 262 20.27 -19.23 6.31
N LEU A 263 19.27 -19.95 6.81
CA LEU A 263 17.93 -19.95 6.20
C LEU A 263 17.35 -18.54 6.02
N PRO A 264 17.40 -17.62 7.00
CA PRO A 264 16.83 -16.28 6.81
C PRO A 264 17.53 -15.49 5.68
N MET A 265 18.84 -15.64 5.54
CA MET A 265 19.59 -15.03 4.45
C MET A 265 19.18 -15.62 3.09
N ARG A 266 19.05 -16.95 2.98
CA ARG A 266 18.58 -17.61 1.75
C ARG A 266 17.16 -17.19 1.36
N LEU A 267 16.27 -16.97 2.33
CA LEU A 267 14.94 -16.42 2.06
C LEU A 267 15.02 -15.00 1.53
N GLY A 268 15.92 -14.16 2.05
CA GLY A 268 16.21 -12.84 1.49
C GLY A 268 16.72 -12.89 0.05
N GLN A 269 17.60 -13.85 -0.27
CA GLN A 269 18.09 -14.08 -1.63
C GLN A 269 16.99 -14.58 -2.58
N LEU A 270 16.09 -15.44 -2.09
CA LEU A 270 14.93 -15.87 -2.85
C LEU A 270 13.97 -14.70 -3.13
N ALA A 271 13.74 -13.82 -2.16
CA ALA A 271 12.98 -12.59 -2.36
C ALA A 271 13.61 -11.72 -3.45
N LEU A 272 14.93 -11.50 -3.38
CA LEU A 272 15.69 -10.75 -4.38
C LEU A 272 15.50 -11.33 -5.80
N GLN A 273 15.56 -12.65 -5.94
CA GLN A 273 15.32 -13.33 -7.22
C GLN A 273 13.89 -13.06 -7.75
N LYS A 274 12.87 -13.15 -6.88
CA LYS A 274 11.48 -12.95 -7.30
C LYS A 274 11.21 -11.49 -7.69
N PHE A 275 11.71 -10.52 -6.94
CA PHE A 275 11.56 -9.11 -7.26
C PHE A 275 12.35 -8.69 -8.50
N SER A 276 13.52 -9.31 -8.77
CA SER A 276 14.25 -9.10 -10.02
C SER A 276 13.47 -9.59 -11.23
N GLN A 277 12.73 -10.70 -11.11
CA GLN A 277 11.83 -11.19 -12.16
C GLN A 277 10.60 -10.28 -12.32
N TYR A 278 10.09 -9.71 -11.23
CA TYR A 278 8.95 -8.79 -11.24
C TYR A 278 9.36 -7.37 -11.66
N LYS A 279 10.66 -7.02 -11.57
CA LYS A 279 11.28 -5.73 -11.96
C LYS A 279 10.83 -4.53 -11.10
N ASP A 280 10.73 -4.71 -9.79
CA ASP A 280 10.42 -3.65 -8.82
C ASP A 280 11.69 -3.25 -8.08
N LEU A 281 12.27 -2.09 -8.41
CA LEU A 281 13.55 -1.62 -7.87
C LEU A 281 13.50 -1.36 -6.35
N TYR A 282 12.40 -0.84 -5.82
CA TYR A 282 12.28 -0.62 -4.39
C TYR A 282 12.12 -1.92 -3.61
N GLN A 283 11.43 -2.92 -4.15
CA GLN A 283 11.37 -4.24 -3.53
C GLN A 283 12.72 -4.97 -3.61
N ILE A 284 13.46 -4.79 -4.70
CA ILE A 284 14.86 -5.27 -4.81
C ILE A 284 15.72 -4.62 -3.71
N ALA A 285 15.62 -3.29 -3.53
CA ALA A 285 16.31 -2.59 -2.44
C ALA A 285 15.89 -3.16 -1.07
N GLY A 286 14.59 -3.41 -0.87
CA GLY A 286 14.06 -4.05 0.34
C GLY A 286 14.62 -5.45 0.61
N ALA A 287 14.82 -6.25 -0.43
CA ALA A 287 15.45 -7.57 -0.30
C ALA A 287 16.93 -7.46 0.14
N TYR A 288 17.68 -6.50 -0.42
CA TYR A 288 19.04 -6.19 0.05
C TYR A 288 19.05 -5.71 1.51
N VAL A 289 18.06 -4.89 1.92
CA VAL A 289 17.92 -4.49 3.34
C VAL A 289 17.71 -5.71 4.23
N SER A 290 16.87 -6.67 3.83
CA SER A 290 16.61 -7.89 4.60
C SER A 290 17.87 -8.74 4.78
N ILE A 291 18.67 -8.89 3.71
CA ILE A 291 19.98 -9.58 3.75
C ILE A 291 20.95 -8.80 4.63
N GLY A 292 21.05 -7.47 4.48
CA GLY A 292 21.90 -6.61 5.29
C GLY A 292 21.54 -6.67 6.79
N LYS A 293 20.25 -6.69 7.11
CA LYS A 293 19.76 -6.87 8.49
C LYS A 293 20.20 -8.20 9.09
N TYR A 294 20.09 -9.29 8.34
CA TYR A 294 20.60 -10.60 8.76
C TYR A 294 22.11 -10.53 9.04
N LEU A 295 22.91 -10.00 8.11
CA LEU A 295 24.35 -9.88 8.24
C LEU A 295 24.75 -9.01 9.44
N ASN A 296 24.08 -7.90 9.69
CA ASN A 296 24.27 -7.06 10.86
C ASN A 296 23.98 -7.81 12.17
N ALA A 297 22.88 -8.57 12.22
CA ALA A 297 22.49 -9.35 13.39
C ALA A 297 23.50 -10.47 13.72
N HIS A 298 24.31 -10.89 12.73
CA HIS A 298 25.37 -11.90 12.87
C HIS A 298 26.78 -11.29 12.90
N SER A 299 26.90 -9.97 13.09
CA SER A 299 28.16 -9.22 13.16
C SER A 299 29.03 -9.27 11.88
N HIS A 300 28.44 -9.59 10.73
CA HIS A 300 29.08 -9.53 9.42
C HIS A 300 28.96 -8.12 8.82
N TYR A 301 29.49 -7.12 9.52
CA TYR A 301 29.23 -5.70 9.22
C TYR A 301 29.79 -5.23 7.88
N THR A 302 30.93 -5.80 7.41
CA THR A 302 31.52 -5.45 6.11
C THR A 302 30.63 -5.91 4.98
N GLU A 303 30.21 -7.16 5.00
CA GLU A 303 29.31 -7.74 4.00
C GLU A 303 27.92 -7.08 4.04
N ALA A 304 27.43 -6.72 5.22
CA ALA A 304 26.21 -5.95 5.40
C ALA A 304 26.32 -4.58 4.70
N LEU A 305 27.44 -3.87 4.92
CA LEU A 305 27.68 -2.56 4.32
C LEU A 305 27.67 -2.63 2.78
N ASP A 306 28.35 -3.63 2.21
CA ASP A 306 28.40 -3.80 0.75
C ASP A 306 27.02 -4.15 0.18
N THR A 307 26.26 -4.99 0.86
CA THR A 307 24.87 -5.32 0.48
C THR A 307 23.95 -4.09 0.56
N LEU A 308 24.07 -3.27 1.60
CA LEU A 308 23.25 -2.08 1.78
C LEU A 308 23.58 -0.95 0.79
N LYS A 309 24.83 -0.87 0.29
CA LYS A 309 25.19 0.02 -0.82
C LYS A 309 24.46 -0.38 -2.11
N LEU A 310 24.25 -1.67 -2.37
CA LEU A 310 23.42 -2.11 -3.48
C LEU A 310 21.96 -1.69 -3.33
N ALA A 311 21.45 -1.68 -2.09
CA ALA A 311 20.11 -1.14 -1.83
C ALA A 311 20.00 0.36 -2.16
N LEU A 312 21.00 1.18 -1.79
CA LEU A 312 21.05 2.60 -2.20
C LEU A 312 21.13 2.75 -3.72
N GLU A 313 21.90 1.91 -4.39
CA GLU A 313 22.03 1.98 -5.84
C GLU A 313 20.72 1.65 -6.55
N CYS A 314 19.90 0.72 -6.06
CA CYS A 314 18.56 0.47 -6.59
C CYS A 314 17.66 1.72 -6.48
N VAL A 315 17.75 2.48 -5.38
CA VAL A 315 17.00 3.73 -5.22
C VAL A 315 17.53 4.81 -6.18
N ASN A 316 18.84 4.92 -6.35
CA ASN A 316 19.46 5.83 -7.32
C ASN A 316 19.07 5.46 -8.76
N ASP A 317 19.04 4.17 -9.11
CA ASP A 317 18.59 3.71 -10.43
C ASP A 317 17.14 4.07 -10.70
N HIS A 318 16.26 3.91 -9.70
CA HIS A 318 14.89 4.37 -9.80
C HIS A 318 14.82 5.89 -10.07
N HIS A 319 15.59 6.67 -9.32
CA HIS A 319 15.65 8.12 -9.49
C HIS A 319 16.12 8.52 -10.90
N ARG A 320 17.16 7.86 -11.44
CA ARG A 320 17.63 8.07 -12.84
C ARG A 320 16.54 7.76 -13.86
N LEU A 321 15.77 6.70 -13.65
CA LEU A 321 14.74 6.27 -14.59
C LEU A 321 13.55 7.24 -14.68
N PHE A 322 13.17 7.85 -13.58
CA PHE A 322 11.91 8.59 -13.50
C PHE A 322 12.08 10.09 -13.28
N TYR A 323 13.24 10.57 -12.82
CA TYR A 323 13.45 11.98 -12.47
C TYR A 323 14.61 12.64 -13.21
N ASP A 324 15.16 11.99 -14.22
CA ASP A 324 16.19 12.54 -15.13
C ASP A 324 17.35 13.27 -14.39
N CYS A 325 17.88 12.59 -13.35
CA CYS A 325 18.93 13.14 -12.50
C CYS A 325 20.28 13.11 -13.23
N HIS A 326 20.74 14.28 -13.68
CA HIS A 326 22.02 14.42 -14.38
C HIS A 326 23.18 14.77 -13.43
N ASP A 327 22.92 15.18 -12.20
CA ASP A 327 23.96 15.59 -11.24
C ASP A 327 24.25 14.48 -10.22
N SER A 328 25.48 13.97 -10.20
CA SER A 328 25.94 13.00 -9.21
C SER A 328 25.91 13.54 -7.76
N LEU A 329 25.70 14.83 -7.56
CA LEU A 329 25.55 15.44 -6.25
C LEU A 329 24.22 15.09 -5.58
N ASP A 330 23.20 14.82 -6.39
CA ASP A 330 21.84 14.50 -5.92
C ASP A 330 21.63 13.00 -5.67
N TRP A 331 22.70 12.20 -5.71
CA TRP A 331 22.59 10.76 -5.48
C TRP A 331 22.78 10.38 -4.02
N LEU A 332 22.04 9.39 -3.59
CA LEU A 332 22.18 8.79 -2.26
C LEU A 332 23.55 8.12 -2.15
N LYS A 333 24.32 8.47 -1.12
CA LYS A 333 25.63 7.92 -0.82
C LYS A 333 25.62 7.34 0.59
N ALA A 334 26.32 6.24 0.80
CA ALA A 334 26.45 5.65 2.13
C ALA A 334 27.14 6.60 3.14
N PHE A 335 27.97 7.50 2.64
CA PHE A 335 28.59 8.60 3.40
C PHE A 335 29.00 9.74 2.45
N ASP A 336 28.73 10.98 2.84
CA ASP A 336 29.24 12.17 2.17
C ASP A 336 29.79 13.15 3.22
N ARG A 337 30.96 13.71 2.98
CA ARG A 337 31.63 14.67 3.88
C ARG A 337 31.23 16.10 3.67
N ARG A 338 30.43 16.38 2.67
CA ARG A 338 30.05 17.76 2.34
C ARG A 338 29.04 18.28 3.36
N ASP A 339 29.25 19.50 3.85
CA ASP A 339 28.29 20.25 4.68
C ASP A 339 27.06 20.73 3.87
N THR A 340 26.67 19.98 2.86
CA THR A 340 25.52 20.28 2.01
C THR A 340 24.30 19.45 2.46
N ILE A 341 23.13 19.94 2.12
CA ILE A 341 21.87 19.21 2.29
C ILE A 341 22.04 17.80 1.67
N CYS A 342 21.69 16.76 2.41
CA CYS A 342 21.76 15.39 1.86
C CYS A 342 20.76 15.22 0.70
N ALA A 343 21.04 14.28 -0.20
CA ALA A 343 20.21 14.08 -1.39
C ALA A 343 18.75 13.77 -1.06
N GLU A 344 18.49 13.04 0.03
CA GLU A 344 17.14 12.76 0.51
C GLU A 344 16.32 14.02 0.79
N LYS A 345 16.95 15.00 1.50
CA LYS A 345 16.29 16.28 1.79
C LYS A 345 16.10 17.11 0.53
N ALA A 346 17.10 17.15 -0.35
CA ALA A 346 17.00 17.84 -1.63
C ALA A 346 15.85 17.27 -2.48
N TRP A 347 15.67 15.97 -2.51
CA TRP A 347 14.56 15.32 -3.23
C TRP A 347 13.20 15.67 -2.61
N MET A 348 13.10 15.72 -1.27
CA MET A 348 11.87 16.13 -0.58
C MET A 348 11.54 17.61 -0.84
N GLU A 349 12.54 18.50 -0.78
CA GLU A 349 12.35 19.93 -1.10
C GLU A 349 11.90 20.16 -2.55
N GLN A 350 12.40 19.34 -3.49
CA GLN A 350 11.97 19.31 -4.89
C GLN A 350 10.61 18.61 -5.10
N LYS A 351 10.00 18.09 -4.03
CA LYS A 351 8.73 17.34 -4.05
C LYS A 351 8.76 16.10 -4.96
N LEU A 352 9.92 15.49 -5.11
CA LEU A 352 10.04 14.23 -5.85
C LEU A 352 9.38 13.09 -5.08
N LYS A 353 8.56 12.31 -5.77
CA LYS A 353 7.83 11.20 -5.17
C LYS A 353 8.76 9.99 -5.01
N THR A 354 9.24 9.78 -3.81
CA THR A 354 10.10 8.65 -3.42
C THR A 354 9.35 7.70 -2.48
N VAL A 355 10.03 6.67 -1.96
CA VAL A 355 9.51 5.79 -0.90
C VAL A 355 10.35 6.02 0.37
N PRO A 356 9.99 7.01 1.19
CA PRO A 356 10.79 7.41 2.36
C PRO A 356 11.06 6.26 3.33
N GLU A 357 10.09 5.35 3.48
CA GLU A 357 10.25 4.19 4.35
C GLU A 357 11.41 3.27 3.95
N TRP A 358 11.54 2.93 2.67
CA TRP A 358 12.66 2.09 2.23
C TRP A 358 14.00 2.80 2.40
N ILE A 359 14.04 4.09 2.09
CA ILE A 359 15.25 4.91 2.29
C ILE A 359 15.63 4.95 3.77
N SER A 360 14.67 5.16 4.67
CA SER A 360 14.92 5.18 6.12
C SER A 360 15.45 3.84 6.63
N ARG A 361 14.89 2.73 6.18
CA ARG A 361 15.37 1.38 6.54
C ARG A 361 16.79 1.10 6.05
N ILE A 362 17.15 1.55 4.86
CA ILE A 362 18.53 1.46 4.36
C ILE A 362 19.46 2.25 5.28
N ARG A 363 19.10 3.49 5.63
CA ARG A 363 19.89 4.38 6.49
C ARG A 363 20.06 3.81 7.91
N GLU A 364 19.00 3.25 8.48
CA GLU A 364 19.06 2.56 9.77
C GLU A 364 20.11 1.43 9.74
N GLN A 365 20.03 0.55 8.75
CA GLN A 365 20.92 -0.60 8.66
C GLN A 365 22.37 -0.21 8.32
N LEU A 366 22.61 0.83 7.51
CA LEU A 366 23.93 1.41 7.27
C LEU A 366 24.53 1.97 8.57
N SER A 367 23.72 2.66 9.40
CA SER A 367 24.17 3.16 10.70
C SER A 367 24.65 2.02 11.60
N VAL A 368 23.88 0.90 11.65
CA VAL A 368 24.26 -0.30 12.42
C VAL A 368 25.58 -0.90 11.92
N SER A 369 25.74 -1.06 10.59
CA SER A 369 26.97 -1.61 10.02
C SER A 369 28.19 -0.75 10.34
N TYR A 370 28.09 0.57 10.17
CA TYR A 370 29.19 1.49 10.50
C TYR A 370 29.51 1.54 12.00
N ALA A 371 28.50 1.45 12.88
CA ALA A 371 28.71 1.35 14.31
C ALA A 371 29.49 0.07 14.67
N GLY A 372 29.10 -1.08 14.10
CA GLY A 372 29.79 -2.35 14.30
C GLY A 372 31.24 -2.36 13.83
N LEU A 373 31.58 -1.54 12.81
CA LEU A 373 32.94 -1.32 12.32
C LEU A 373 33.71 -0.24 13.10
N GLY A 374 33.12 0.37 14.13
CA GLY A 374 33.74 1.46 14.92
C GLY A 374 33.84 2.78 14.16
N MET A 375 33.14 2.96 13.06
CA MET A 375 33.16 4.16 12.20
C MET A 375 32.08 5.16 12.65
N LYS A 376 32.27 5.78 13.81
CA LYS A 376 31.27 6.61 14.49
C LYS A 376 30.68 7.73 13.60
N GLU A 377 31.54 8.52 12.92
CA GLU A 377 31.12 9.62 12.06
C GLU A 377 30.13 9.16 10.97
N LYS A 378 30.43 8.04 10.30
CA LYS A 378 29.60 7.47 9.26
C LYS A 378 28.30 6.86 9.81
N SER A 379 28.36 6.27 11.00
CA SER A 379 27.18 5.78 11.70
C SER A 379 26.24 6.94 12.06
N ASP A 380 26.79 8.01 12.67
CA ASP A 380 26.00 9.18 13.07
C ASP A 380 25.37 9.89 11.84
N TYR A 381 26.11 9.99 10.72
CA TYR A 381 25.57 10.51 9.45
C TYR A 381 24.31 9.76 8.99
N ASN A 382 24.39 8.44 8.92
CA ASN A 382 23.24 7.64 8.47
C ASN A 382 22.09 7.66 9.49
N ARG A 383 22.40 7.63 10.79
CA ARG A 383 21.40 7.72 11.86
C ARG A 383 20.65 9.05 11.81
N ASN A 384 21.34 10.16 11.58
CA ASN A 384 20.69 11.47 11.53
C ASN A 384 19.74 11.57 10.34
N ILE A 385 20.14 11.09 9.14
CA ILE A 385 19.24 11.06 7.98
C ILE A 385 18.02 10.16 8.26
N TYR A 386 18.23 8.99 8.88
CA TYR A 386 17.14 8.11 9.30
C TYR A 386 16.14 8.82 10.21
N LEU A 387 16.63 9.53 11.23
CA LEU A 387 15.79 10.26 12.17
C LEU A 387 15.06 11.43 11.51
N ASP A 388 15.74 12.17 10.63
CA ASP A 388 15.14 13.27 9.86
C ASP A 388 13.96 12.77 9.00
N ILE A 389 14.15 11.67 8.25
CA ILE A 389 13.08 11.08 7.44
C ILE A 389 11.90 10.63 8.32
N LEU A 390 12.18 10.02 9.47
CA LEU A 390 11.15 9.63 10.42
C LEU A 390 10.37 10.83 10.97
N GLU A 391 11.07 11.92 11.27
CA GLU A 391 10.44 13.15 11.76
C GLU A 391 9.53 13.74 10.68
N ASP A 392 10.03 13.90 9.47
CA ASP A 392 9.27 14.45 8.34
C ASP A 392 8.02 13.61 8.02
N THR A 393 8.12 12.29 8.06
CA THR A 393 6.97 11.39 7.84
C THR A 393 6.00 11.31 9.02
N ARG A 394 6.43 11.68 10.24
CA ARG A 394 5.62 11.68 11.46
C ARG A 394 4.95 13.01 11.77
N GLN A 395 5.47 14.14 11.26
CA GLN A 395 4.87 15.47 11.49
C GLN A 395 3.39 15.49 11.11
N ASP A 396 3.00 14.68 10.14
CA ASP A 396 1.61 14.55 9.72
C ASP A 396 0.72 13.75 10.69
N LYS A 397 1.30 13.14 11.75
CA LYS A 397 0.50 12.51 12.81
C LYS A 397 -0.39 13.50 13.54
N GLU A 398 0.07 14.74 13.73
CA GLU A 398 -0.74 15.83 14.27
C GLU A 398 -1.85 16.24 13.29
N LEU A 399 -1.55 16.24 11.99
CA LEU A 399 -2.51 16.54 10.94
C LEU A 399 -3.66 15.52 10.96
N GLU A 400 -3.34 14.22 11.01
CA GLU A 400 -4.34 13.15 11.11
C GLU A 400 -5.22 13.30 12.37
N SER A 401 -4.59 13.59 13.51
CA SER A 401 -5.32 13.82 14.78
C SER A 401 -6.25 15.03 14.68
N ARG A 402 -5.83 16.11 14.02
CA ARG A 402 -6.66 17.29 13.78
C ARG A 402 -7.81 16.98 12.82
N TYR A 403 -7.58 16.23 11.76
CA TYR A 403 -8.64 15.83 10.83
C TYR A 403 -9.67 14.92 11.49
N GLN A 404 -9.24 13.95 12.30
CA GLN A 404 -10.14 13.08 13.06
C GLN A 404 -10.98 13.87 14.07
N ALA A 405 -10.38 14.87 14.74
CA ALA A 405 -11.10 15.76 15.64
C ALA A 405 -12.15 16.60 14.89
N LEU A 406 -11.78 17.20 13.75
CA LEU A 406 -12.68 17.97 12.90
C LEU A 406 -13.84 17.13 12.33
N GLU A 407 -13.55 15.90 11.91
CA GLU A 407 -14.55 14.97 11.40
C GLU A 407 -15.56 14.59 12.51
N LYS A 408 -15.07 14.37 13.73
CA LYS A 408 -15.91 14.12 14.91
C LYS A 408 -16.77 15.34 15.25
N GLU A 409 -16.21 16.54 15.23
CA GLU A 409 -16.93 17.79 15.46
C GLU A 409 -17.99 18.04 14.38
N ALA A 410 -17.64 17.83 13.09
CA ALA A 410 -18.56 17.94 11.98
C ALA A 410 -19.71 16.92 12.09
N GLY A 411 -19.40 15.69 12.51
CA GLY A 411 -20.41 14.66 12.79
C GLY A 411 -21.38 15.07 13.91
N GLN A 412 -20.87 15.64 15.00
CA GLN A 412 -21.69 16.15 16.09
C GLN A 412 -22.56 17.34 15.66
N LEU A 413 -21.99 18.27 14.87
CA LEU A 413 -22.72 19.40 14.33
C LEU A 413 -23.87 18.97 13.41
N ASN A 414 -23.64 17.95 12.56
CA ASN A 414 -24.68 17.39 11.69
C ASN A 414 -25.83 16.75 12.49
N VAL A 415 -25.53 16.07 13.60
CA VAL A 415 -26.55 15.50 14.49
C VAL A 415 -27.37 16.62 15.12
N VAL A 416 -26.72 17.67 15.63
CA VAL A 416 -27.42 18.85 16.22
C VAL A 416 -28.29 19.53 15.18
N LEU A 417 -27.77 19.75 13.97
CA LEU A 417 -28.52 20.35 12.86
C LEU A 417 -29.74 19.50 12.48
N SER A 418 -29.61 18.20 12.45
CA SER A 418 -30.71 17.27 12.16
C SER A 418 -31.77 17.34 13.24
N LEU A 419 -31.40 17.42 14.53
CA LEU A 419 -32.34 17.60 15.65
C LEU A 419 -33.09 18.94 15.57
N VAL A 420 -32.40 20.01 15.20
CA VAL A 420 -33.00 21.33 15.00
C VAL A 420 -34.02 21.29 13.86
N ILE A 421 -33.68 20.67 12.73
CA ILE A 421 -34.60 20.53 11.57
C ILE A 421 -35.84 19.72 11.99
N VAL A 422 -35.66 18.60 12.68
CA VAL A 422 -36.78 17.79 13.19
C VAL A 422 -37.65 18.61 14.15
N GLY A 423 -37.03 19.37 15.04
CA GLY A 423 -37.74 20.29 15.95
C GLY A 423 -38.58 21.32 15.18
N PHE A 424 -38.03 21.96 14.17
CA PHE A 424 -38.75 22.91 13.31
C PHE A 424 -39.94 22.25 12.58
N VAL A 425 -39.76 21.04 12.05
CA VAL A 425 -40.84 20.29 11.39
C VAL A 425 -41.95 19.97 12.37
N LEU A 426 -41.65 19.52 13.58
CA LEU A 426 -42.63 19.21 14.61
C LEU A 426 -43.41 20.47 15.04
N VAL A 427 -42.70 21.58 15.24
CA VAL A 427 -43.35 22.88 15.59
C VAL A 427 -44.25 23.34 14.46
N SER A 428 -43.82 23.24 13.23
CA SER A 428 -44.63 23.62 12.04
C SER A 428 -45.88 22.76 11.91
N LEU A 429 -45.77 21.44 12.12
CA LEU A 429 -46.89 20.51 12.12
C LEU A 429 -47.85 20.81 13.28
N PHE A 430 -47.36 21.17 14.46
CA PHE A 430 -48.18 21.57 15.62
C PHE A 430 -48.99 22.83 15.29
N PHE A 431 -48.36 23.87 14.73
CA PHE A 431 -49.05 25.09 14.33
C PHE A 431 -50.08 24.86 13.21
N TRP A 432 -49.71 23.99 12.22
CA TRP A 432 -50.65 23.62 11.15
C TRP A 432 -51.87 22.90 11.69
N PHE A 433 -51.67 21.95 12.61
CA PHE A 433 -52.76 21.19 13.23
C PHE A 433 -53.65 22.09 14.09
N PHE A 434 -53.06 23.03 14.84
CA PHE A 434 -53.80 23.99 15.68
C PHE A 434 -54.62 24.96 14.81
N ASN A 435 -54.07 25.45 13.73
CA ASN A 435 -54.77 26.34 12.79
C ASN A 435 -55.93 25.64 12.08
N LYS A 436 -55.74 24.37 11.70
CA LYS A 436 -56.78 23.54 11.09
C LYS A 436 -57.95 23.35 12.08
N ARG A 437 -57.65 23.01 13.32
CA ARG A 437 -58.64 22.78 14.38
C ARG A 437 -59.38 24.07 14.77
N SER A 438 -58.76 25.23 14.64
CA SER A 438 -59.38 26.53 14.85
C SER A 438 -60.34 26.89 13.72
N LYS A 439 -60.04 26.53 12.47
CA LYS A 439 -60.93 26.74 11.31
C LYS A 439 -62.14 25.80 11.26
N ASP A 440 -62.01 24.61 11.85
CA ASP A 440 -63.12 23.65 11.94
C ASP A 440 -64.07 23.95 13.10
N ARG A 441 -63.79 24.97 13.95
CA ARG A 441 -64.64 25.42 15.07
C ARG A 441 -65.43 26.74 14.81
N ASN A 442 -65.13 27.44 13.70
CA ASN A 442 -65.85 28.58 13.21
C ASN A 442 -66.67 28.19 11.98
#